data_bafda9cfa52a318bd36281433735206c
#
_entry.id   bafda9cfa52a318bd36281433735206c
#
_cell.length_a   1.000
_cell.length_b   1.000
_cell.length_c   1.000
_cell.angle_alpha   90.00
_cell.angle_beta   90.00
_cell.angle_gamma   90.00
#
_symmetry.space_group_name_H-M   'P 1'
#
loop_
_entity.id
_entity.type
_entity.pdbx_description
1 polymer ?
#
loop_
_entity_poly.entity_id
_entity_poly.type
_entity_poly.pdbx_seq_one_letter_code
_entity_poly.pdbx_strand_id
1 'polypeptide(L)'
;MKNHRSEYNLKKPEDLHNFRSSILSWYRLHKRNLPWRKSPSLYKTVVSEFMLQQTRVVTVIPYFENWIRNYPDFLSLAKASEDEVLKSWEGLGYYSRARNLHNLAKIVSSWKEVPESMEAWKALPGVGPYIAAAVTSIAFQKAEAVCDGNLVRVLTRIFSITEKFKDGATAQKKLQTTAQSLMDQDHPGDFNQAMMELGAIQCFRQSPICLTCPVLSFCSSGQAGAAEQFPKLEKKKKKKKSIHRYWIESEKGLLLFSNPRSKKRLSGIYELPECMPSSMKNKKGAEKILLTKKRTIGNVDYLEKIIEISNYAENEIELECGYRWASRKEINKLTLSGPHRKWIQEILD
;
A
#
# COMPACT_ATOMS: atom_id res chain seq x y z
N MET A 1 4.60 28.78 -26.99
CA MET A 1 4.16 27.51 -26.40
C MET A 1 4.20 26.44 -27.49
N LYS A 2 5.30 25.69 -27.59
CA LYS A 2 5.44 24.60 -28.57
C LYS A 2 4.74 23.38 -28.00
N ASN A 3 3.60 22.98 -28.58
CA ASN A 3 2.94 21.71 -28.34
C ASN A 3 3.91 20.58 -28.72
N HIS A 4 4.64 20.03 -27.74
CA HIS A 4 5.30 18.73 -27.89
C HIS A 4 4.22 17.63 -27.81
N ARG A 5 3.46 17.46 -28.87
CA ARG A 5 2.86 16.17 -29.20
C ARG A 5 4.01 15.25 -29.55
N SER A 6 4.56 14.53 -28.57
CA SER A 6 5.46 13.41 -28.83
C SER A 6 4.69 12.45 -29.74
N GLU A 7 5.22 12.24 -30.93
CA GLU A 7 4.66 11.30 -31.88
C GLU A 7 4.93 9.89 -31.33
N TYR A 8 3.89 9.28 -30.78
CA TYR A 8 3.99 7.93 -30.23
C TYR A 8 4.15 6.91 -31.36
N ASN A 9 5.10 5.99 -31.27
CA ASN A 9 5.35 4.91 -32.26
C ASN A 9 4.18 3.90 -32.41
N LEU A 10 3.12 4.03 -31.60
CA LEU A 10 1.92 3.16 -31.59
C LEU A 10 0.70 3.87 -32.19
N LYS A 11 0.89 4.65 -33.27
CA LYS A 11 -0.20 5.39 -33.92
C LYS A 11 -1.00 4.55 -34.93
N LYS A 12 -0.36 3.53 -35.52
CA LYS A 12 -1.04 2.68 -36.47
C LYS A 12 -1.83 1.59 -35.75
N PRO A 13 -3.04 1.27 -36.20
CA PRO A 13 -3.85 0.19 -35.61
C PRO A 13 -3.09 -1.14 -35.54
N GLU A 14 -2.28 -1.45 -36.53
CA GLU A 14 -1.46 -2.65 -36.62
C GLU A 14 -0.39 -2.69 -35.52
N ASP A 15 0.33 -1.58 -35.27
CA ASP A 15 1.33 -1.49 -34.21
C ASP A 15 0.70 -1.68 -32.83
N LEU A 16 -0.48 -1.12 -32.63
CA LEU A 16 -1.23 -1.28 -31.39
C LEU A 16 -1.71 -2.72 -31.19
N HIS A 17 -2.20 -3.37 -32.22
CA HIS A 17 -2.59 -4.78 -32.20
C HIS A 17 -1.36 -5.65 -31.85
N ASN A 18 -0.24 -5.45 -32.53
CA ASN A 18 0.99 -6.21 -32.29
C ASN A 18 1.54 -5.98 -30.89
N PHE A 19 1.49 -4.77 -30.38
CA PHE A 19 1.86 -4.44 -28.99
C PHE A 19 1.00 -5.23 -27.99
N ARG A 20 -0.32 -5.19 -28.13
CA ARG A 20 -1.26 -5.92 -27.26
C ARG A 20 -1.04 -7.41 -27.31
N SER A 21 -0.92 -7.98 -28.50
CA SER A 21 -0.65 -9.42 -28.69
C SER A 21 0.66 -9.85 -28.07
N SER A 22 1.74 -9.07 -28.21
CA SER A 22 3.05 -9.37 -27.66
C SER A 22 3.01 -9.41 -26.12
N ILE A 23 2.39 -8.41 -25.50
CA ILE A 23 2.36 -8.34 -24.04
C ILE A 23 1.42 -9.39 -23.41
N LEU A 24 0.27 -9.65 -24.04
CA LEU A 24 -0.66 -10.69 -23.58
C LEU A 24 -0.07 -12.09 -23.72
N SER A 25 0.60 -12.39 -24.83
CA SER A 25 1.28 -13.67 -25.02
C SER A 25 2.39 -13.88 -24.00
N TRP A 26 3.21 -12.86 -23.77
CA TRP A 26 4.24 -12.89 -22.75
C TRP A 26 3.64 -13.09 -21.34
N TYR A 27 2.58 -12.37 -20.99
CA TYR A 27 1.92 -12.49 -19.69
C TYR A 27 1.41 -13.89 -19.43
N ARG A 28 0.77 -14.52 -20.39
CA ARG A 28 0.28 -15.89 -20.28
C ARG A 28 1.36 -16.89 -19.90
N LEU A 29 2.60 -16.67 -20.40
CA LEU A 29 3.74 -17.55 -20.15
C LEU A 29 4.51 -17.21 -18.87
N HIS A 30 4.58 -15.92 -18.48
CA HIS A 30 5.50 -15.44 -17.44
C HIS A 30 4.81 -14.91 -16.18
N LYS A 31 3.48 -14.83 -16.16
CA LYS A 31 2.74 -14.36 -14.99
C LYS A 31 3.09 -15.15 -13.73
N ARG A 32 3.41 -14.44 -12.65
CA ARG A 32 3.64 -15.06 -11.34
C ARG A 32 2.40 -15.79 -10.85
N ASN A 33 2.60 -16.95 -10.25
CA ASN A 33 1.55 -17.73 -9.60
C ASN A 33 1.22 -17.08 -8.23
N LEU A 34 0.25 -16.16 -8.23
CA LEU A 34 -0.16 -15.43 -7.02
C LEU A 34 -1.49 -15.98 -6.48
N PRO A 35 -1.68 -16.05 -5.14
CA PRO A 35 -2.88 -16.65 -4.55
C PRO A 35 -4.19 -16.05 -5.05
N TRP A 36 -4.24 -14.74 -5.29
CA TRP A 36 -5.43 -14.04 -5.80
C TRP A 36 -5.72 -14.28 -7.28
N ARG A 37 -4.76 -14.86 -8.02
CA ARG A 37 -4.91 -15.28 -9.41
C ARG A 37 -5.38 -16.74 -9.54
N LYS A 38 -5.27 -17.54 -8.45
CA LYS A 38 -5.84 -18.87 -8.37
C LYS A 38 -7.32 -18.76 -8.06
N SER A 39 -8.19 -19.30 -8.92
CA SER A 39 -9.65 -19.16 -8.78
C SER A 39 -10.05 -17.71 -8.46
N PRO A 40 -9.85 -16.79 -9.42
CA PRO A 40 -10.10 -15.36 -9.20
C PRO A 40 -11.57 -15.11 -8.89
N SER A 41 -11.83 -14.14 -8.03
CA SER A 41 -13.18 -13.65 -7.74
C SER A 41 -13.13 -12.16 -7.48
N LEU A 42 -14.26 -11.48 -7.55
CA LEU A 42 -14.39 -10.08 -7.21
C LEU A 42 -13.80 -9.77 -5.83
N TYR A 43 -14.17 -10.58 -4.83
CA TYR A 43 -13.68 -10.41 -3.47
C TYR A 43 -12.15 -10.50 -3.38
N LYS A 44 -11.56 -11.53 -3.97
CA LYS A 44 -10.10 -11.73 -3.98
C LYS A 44 -9.38 -10.58 -4.71
N THR A 45 -9.96 -10.08 -5.80
CA THR A 45 -9.42 -8.91 -6.52
C THR A 45 -9.42 -7.68 -5.61
N VAL A 46 -10.55 -7.36 -4.98
CA VAL A 46 -10.64 -6.20 -4.07
C VAL A 46 -9.66 -6.34 -2.91
N VAL A 47 -9.61 -7.47 -2.22
CA VAL A 47 -8.71 -7.70 -1.09
C VAL A 47 -7.25 -7.54 -1.49
N SER A 48 -6.84 -8.17 -2.61
CA SER A 48 -5.45 -8.07 -3.08
C SER A 48 -5.07 -6.64 -3.45
N GLU A 49 -5.93 -5.90 -4.13
CA GLU A 49 -5.67 -4.51 -4.51
C GLU A 49 -5.53 -3.59 -3.29
N PHE A 50 -6.35 -3.78 -2.25
CA PHE A 50 -6.19 -3.05 -0.99
C PHE A 50 -4.88 -3.41 -0.27
N MET A 51 -4.50 -4.68 -0.25
CA MET A 51 -3.26 -5.13 0.41
C MET A 51 -2.00 -4.67 -0.34
N LEU A 52 -2.05 -4.64 -1.67
CA LEU A 52 -0.91 -4.29 -2.53
C LEU A 52 -0.62 -2.78 -2.56
N GLN A 53 -1.53 -1.91 -2.12
CA GLN A 53 -1.24 -0.48 -2.02
C GLN A 53 0.01 -0.23 -1.16
N GLN A 54 1.10 0.22 -1.78
CA GLN A 54 2.38 0.52 -1.12
C GLN A 54 2.99 -0.65 -0.31
N THR A 55 2.58 -1.89 -0.58
CA THR A 55 3.11 -3.09 0.05
C THR A 55 3.64 -4.06 -1.01
N ARG A 56 4.80 -4.66 -0.75
CA ARG A 56 5.42 -5.60 -1.68
C ARG A 56 4.64 -6.92 -1.74
N VAL A 57 4.55 -7.51 -2.92
CA VAL A 57 3.85 -8.79 -3.17
C VAL A 57 4.28 -9.89 -2.19
N VAL A 58 5.58 -10.08 -2.00
CA VAL A 58 6.12 -11.10 -1.08
C VAL A 58 5.63 -10.92 0.36
N THR A 59 5.40 -9.68 0.80
CA THR A 59 4.83 -9.38 2.11
C THR A 59 3.32 -9.67 2.14
N VAL A 60 2.60 -9.39 1.04
CA VAL A 60 1.13 -9.54 0.97
C VAL A 60 0.71 -11.01 0.95
N ILE A 61 1.46 -11.90 0.29
CA ILE A 61 1.06 -13.31 0.10
C ILE A 61 0.59 -13.98 1.41
N PRO A 62 1.38 -14.05 2.49
CA PRO A 62 0.95 -14.74 3.72
C PRO A 62 -0.24 -14.04 4.39
N TYR A 63 -0.35 -12.72 4.29
CA TYR A 63 -1.50 -11.98 4.83
C TYR A 63 -2.77 -12.28 4.04
N PHE A 64 -2.68 -12.31 2.71
CA PHE A 64 -3.81 -12.62 1.85
C PHE A 64 -4.35 -14.03 2.11
N GLU A 65 -3.48 -15.02 2.20
CA GLU A 65 -3.87 -16.41 2.46
C GLU A 65 -4.56 -16.54 3.83
N ASN A 66 -4.01 -15.93 4.86
CA ASN A 66 -4.62 -15.91 6.18
C ASN A 66 -5.96 -15.15 6.18
N TRP A 67 -6.03 -14.03 5.46
CA TRP A 67 -7.24 -13.22 5.34
C TRP A 67 -8.39 -13.98 4.68
N ILE A 68 -8.13 -14.64 3.55
CA ILE A 68 -9.15 -15.42 2.84
C ILE A 68 -9.64 -16.61 3.67
N ARG A 69 -8.77 -17.19 4.52
CA ARG A 69 -9.16 -18.25 5.45
C ARG A 69 -10.11 -17.74 6.53
N ASN A 70 -9.85 -16.57 7.08
CA ASN A 70 -10.64 -15.97 8.16
C ASN A 70 -11.90 -15.27 7.64
N TYR A 71 -11.80 -14.66 6.47
CA TYR A 71 -12.87 -13.88 5.83
C TYR A 71 -12.97 -14.29 4.35
N PRO A 72 -13.68 -15.39 4.05
CA PRO A 72 -13.72 -15.94 2.68
C PRO A 72 -14.51 -15.08 1.68
N ASP A 73 -15.36 -14.17 2.15
CA ASP A 73 -16.22 -13.33 1.34
C ASP A 73 -16.52 -11.96 2.00
N PHE A 74 -17.23 -11.07 1.28
CA PHE A 74 -17.62 -9.77 1.80
C PHE A 74 -18.52 -9.87 3.03
N LEU A 75 -19.41 -10.86 3.11
CA LEU A 75 -20.36 -11.00 4.22
C LEU A 75 -19.65 -11.38 5.51
N SER A 76 -18.72 -12.32 5.46
CA SER A 76 -17.92 -12.73 6.61
C SER A 76 -17.04 -11.58 7.11
N LEU A 77 -16.43 -10.82 6.18
CA LEU A 77 -15.66 -9.64 6.54
C LEU A 77 -16.54 -8.53 7.14
N ALA A 78 -17.73 -8.30 6.60
CA ALA A 78 -18.66 -7.28 7.09
C ALA A 78 -19.16 -7.57 8.53
N LYS A 79 -19.31 -8.85 8.90
CA LYS A 79 -19.73 -9.30 10.23
C LYS A 79 -18.63 -9.25 11.29
N ALA A 80 -17.36 -9.22 10.88
CA ALA A 80 -16.24 -9.14 11.80
C ALA A 80 -16.23 -7.80 12.55
N SER A 81 -15.71 -7.79 13.77
CA SER A 81 -15.44 -6.55 14.49
C SER A 81 -14.26 -5.78 13.87
N GLU A 82 -14.23 -4.46 14.03
CA GLU A 82 -13.11 -3.64 13.56
C GLU A 82 -11.79 -4.10 14.19
N ASP A 83 -11.80 -4.49 15.47
CA ASP A 83 -10.62 -4.91 16.20
C ASP A 83 -10.04 -6.23 15.63
N GLU A 84 -10.87 -7.20 15.25
CA GLU A 84 -10.45 -8.45 14.58
C GLU A 84 -9.84 -8.15 13.20
N VAL A 85 -10.48 -7.27 12.43
CA VAL A 85 -10.00 -6.85 11.12
C VAL A 85 -8.64 -6.15 11.23
N LEU A 86 -8.49 -5.23 12.17
CA LEU A 86 -7.22 -4.53 12.41
C LEU A 86 -6.13 -5.50 12.90
N LYS A 87 -6.50 -6.48 13.74
CA LYS A 87 -5.56 -7.50 14.22
C LYS A 87 -5.07 -8.39 13.08
N SER A 88 -5.96 -8.82 12.19
CA SER A 88 -5.61 -9.60 10.99
C SER A 88 -4.75 -8.82 9.99
N TRP A 89 -4.78 -7.48 10.04
CA TRP A 89 -3.99 -6.58 9.19
C TRP A 89 -2.66 -6.16 9.82
N GLU A 90 -2.42 -6.53 11.10
CA GLU A 90 -1.26 -6.09 11.86
C GLU A 90 0.05 -6.45 11.15
N GLY A 91 0.90 -5.45 10.90
CA GLY A 91 2.17 -5.61 10.19
C GLY A 91 2.18 -5.12 8.74
N LEU A 92 1.05 -5.06 8.04
CA LEU A 92 0.96 -4.49 6.70
C LEU A 92 1.08 -2.95 6.67
N GLY A 93 0.81 -2.29 7.79
CA GLY A 93 0.80 -0.83 7.88
C GLY A 93 -0.38 -0.17 7.16
N TYR A 94 -0.45 1.18 7.21
CA TYR A 94 -1.54 1.94 6.57
C TYR A 94 -2.93 1.37 6.91
N TYR A 95 -3.24 1.25 8.18
CA TYR A 95 -4.46 0.63 8.72
C TYR A 95 -5.78 1.25 8.22
N SER A 96 -5.73 2.47 7.70
CA SER A 96 -6.88 3.06 7.01
C SER A 96 -7.37 2.20 5.84
N ARG A 97 -6.48 1.43 5.21
CA ARG A 97 -6.85 0.48 4.16
C ARG A 97 -7.72 -0.65 4.71
N ALA A 98 -7.35 -1.21 5.85
CA ALA A 98 -8.15 -2.26 6.52
C ALA A 98 -9.55 -1.75 6.88
N ARG A 99 -9.64 -0.55 7.48
CA ARG A 99 -10.93 0.07 7.79
C ARG A 99 -11.76 0.34 6.56
N ASN A 100 -11.14 0.88 5.52
CA ASN A 100 -11.83 1.17 4.27
C ASN A 100 -12.32 -0.13 3.62
N LEU A 101 -11.50 -1.19 3.60
CA LEU A 101 -11.89 -2.50 3.09
C LEU A 101 -13.05 -3.11 3.90
N HIS A 102 -13.01 -2.99 5.22
CA HIS A 102 -14.09 -3.43 6.10
C HIS A 102 -15.39 -2.66 5.86
N ASN A 103 -15.32 -1.32 5.77
CA ASN A 103 -16.48 -0.49 5.46
C ASN A 103 -17.02 -0.75 4.04
N LEU A 104 -16.14 -0.95 3.07
CA LEU A 104 -16.50 -1.39 1.73
C LEU A 104 -17.26 -2.72 1.77
N ALA A 105 -16.76 -3.70 2.53
CA ALA A 105 -17.41 -5.00 2.65
C ALA A 105 -18.83 -4.90 3.21
N LYS A 106 -19.07 -4.03 4.20
CA LYS A 106 -20.42 -3.75 4.75
C LYS A 106 -21.37 -3.19 3.69
N ILE A 107 -20.88 -2.31 2.82
CA ILE A 107 -21.69 -1.75 1.74
C ILE A 107 -21.96 -2.80 0.67
N VAL A 108 -20.90 -3.49 0.18
CA VAL A 108 -21.04 -4.47 -0.89
C VAL A 108 -21.91 -5.66 -0.47
N SER A 109 -21.80 -6.11 0.79
CA SER A 109 -22.64 -7.21 1.31
C SER A 109 -24.13 -6.85 1.42
N SER A 110 -24.49 -5.58 1.37
CA SER A 110 -25.88 -5.13 1.36
C SER A 110 -26.47 -4.94 -0.05
N TRP A 111 -25.66 -5.02 -1.09
CA TRP A 111 -26.12 -4.88 -2.46
C TRP A 111 -26.96 -6.07 -2.91
N LYS A 112 -28.08 -5.81 -3.56
CA LYS A 112 -28.88 -6.83 -4.24
C LYS A 112 -28.19 -7.31 -5.50
N GLU A 113 -27.64 -6.36 -6.27
CA GLU A 113 -26.87 -6.62 -7.47
C GLU A 113 -25.56 -5.82 -7.40
N VAL A 114 -24.45 -6.44 -7.80
CA VAL A 114 -23.15 -5.83 -7.77
C VAL A 114 -22.97 -4.95 -9.01
N PRO A 115 -22.78 -3.62 -8.86
CA PRO A 115 -22.60 -2.75 -10.01
C PRO A 115 -21.24 -2.99 -10.69
N GLU A 116 -21.24 -2.94 -12.01
CA GLU A 116 -20.04 -3.16 -12.82
C GLU A 116 -19.36 -1.86 -13.26
N SER A 117 -19.95 -0.68 -12.97
CA SER A 117 -19.42 0.61 -13.41
C SER A 117 -18.29 1.11 -12.53
N MET A 118 -17.31 1.76 -13.14
CA MET A 118 -16.18 2.38 -12.46
C MET A 118 -16.64 3.44 -11.44
N GLU A 119 -17.70 4.21 -11.77
CA GLU A 119 -18.26 5.26 -10.92
C GLU A 119 -18.79 4.69 -9.61
N ALA A 120 -19.54 3.60 -9.67
CA ALA A 120 -20.09 2.94 -8.49
C ALA A 120 -18.96 2.44 -7.55
N TRP A 121 -17.91 1.84 -8.10
CA TRP A 121 -16.77 1.39 -7.31
C TRP A 121 -15.97 2.56 -6.73
N LYS A 122 -15.78 3.67 -7.48
CA LYS A 122 -15.08 4.88 -6.96
C LYS A 122 -15.80 5.55 -5.81
N ALA A 123 -17.10 5.37 -5.68
CA ALA A 123 -17.87 5.91 -4.55
C ALA A 123 -17.62 5.16 -3.23
N LEU A 124 -16.97 3.99 -3.26
CA LEU A 124 -16.73 3.17 -2.08
C LEU A 124 -15.54 3.66 -1.25
N PRO A 125 -15.55 3.40 0.08
CA PRO A 125 -14.46 3.79 0.97
C PRO A 125 -13.10 3.24 0.50
N GLY A 126 -12.11 4.13 0.34
CA GLY A 126 -10.74 3.76 -0.02
C GLY A 126 -10.53 3.35 -1.47
N VAL A 127 -11.56 3.38 -2.31
CA VAL A 127 -11.47 3.06 -3.73
C VAL A 127 -11.17 4.33 -4.53
N GLY A 128 -9.92 4.45 -4.94
CA GLY A 128 -9.49 5.48 -5.89
C GLY A 128 -9.63 5.02 -7.34
N PRO A 129 -9.32 5.90 -8.31
CA PRO A 129 -9.39 5.57 -9.74
C PRO A 129 -8.65 4.28 -10.12
N TYR A 130 -7.48 4.03 -9.52
CA TYR A 130 -6.70 2.82 -9.75
C TYR A 130 -7.44 1.54 -9.33
N ILE A 131 -7.93 1.48 -8.07
CA ILE A 131 -8.65 0.28 -7.60
C ILE A 131 -9.93 0.08 -8.38
N ALA A 132 -10.68 1.15 -8.67
CA ALA A 132 -11.90 1.05 -9.46
C ALA A 132 -11.62 0.45 -10.83
N ALA A 133 -10.61 0.95 -11.56
CA ALA A 133 -10.21 0.41 -12.85
C ALA A 133 -9.72 -1.04 -12.76
N ALA A 134 -8.92 -1.39 -11.74
CA ALA A 134 -8.46 -2.76 -11.53
C ALA A 134 -9.63 -3.72 -11.27
N VAL A 135 -10.57 -3.34 -10.39
CA VAL A 135 -11.74 -4.17 -10.07
C VAL A 135 -12.63 -4.32 -11.30
N THR A 136 -12.97 -3.22 -11.99
CA THR A 136 -13.90 -3.28 -13.13
C THR A 136 -13.31 -4.03 -14.32
N SER A 137 -12.00 -3.90 -14.56
CA SER A 137 -11.36 -4.63 -15.65
C SER A 137 -11.13 -6.10 -15.33
N ILE A 138 -10.67 -6.43 -14.12
CA ILE A 138 -10.31 -7.81 -13.77
C ILE A 138 -11.57 -8.66 -13.48
N ALA A 139 -12.54 -8.10 -12.73
CA ALA A 139 -13.73 -8.87 -12.33
C ALA A 139 -14.88 -8.79 -13.35
N PHE A 140 -15.02 -7.68 -14.06
CA PHE A 140 -16.16 -7.44 -14.95
C PHE A 140 -15.78 -7.23 -16.42
N GLN A 141 -14.48 -7.39 -16.76
CA GLN A 141 -13.96 -7.25 -18.13
C GLN A 141 -14.33 -5.91 -18.78
N LYS A 142 -14.41 -4.82 -17.98
CA LYS A 142 -14.59 -3.47 -18.54
C LYS A 142 -13.23 -2.92 -19.00
N ALA A 143 -13.23 -2.26 -20.14
CA ALA A 143 -12.01 -1.72 -20.77
C ALA A 143 -11.50 -0.45 -20.06
N GLU A 144 -11.25 -0.54 -18.77
CA GLU A 144 -10.78 0.55 -17.90
C GLU A 144 -9.29 0.35 -17.57
N ALA A 145 -8.45 1.29 -18.03
CA ALA A 145 -7.02 1.19 -17.84
C ALA A 145 -6.61 1.54 -16.40
N VAL A 146 -5.77 0.70 -15.81
CA VAL A 146 -5.04 1.07 -14.60
C VAL A 146 -3.85 1.98 -14.95
N CYS A 147 -3.45 2.86 -14.02
CA CYS A 147 -2.21 3.60 -14.14
C CYS A 147 -1.58 3.74 -12.75
N ASP A 148 -0.76 2.78 -12.37
CA ASP A 148 0.02 2.78 -11.12
C ASP A 148 1.45 3.29 -11.33
N GLY A 149 2.28 3.25 -10.29
CA GLY A 149 3.69 3.64 -10.39
C GLY A 149 4.52 2.74 -11.33
N ASN A 150 4.11 1.48 -11.53
CA ASN A 150 4.75 0.59 -12.49
C ASN A 150 4.40 1.02 -13.91
N LEU A 151 3.12 1.28 -14.19
CA LEU A 151 2.68 1.75 -15.49
C LEU A 151 3.24 3.12 -15.83
N VAL A 152 3.33 4.06 -14.90
CA VAL A 152 4.03 5.33 -15.12
C VAL A 152 5.44 5.09 -15.64
N ARG A 153 6.19 4.17 -15.02
CA ARG A 153 7.55 3.82 -15.45
C ARG A 153 7.56 3.17 -16.83
N VAL A 154 6.69 2.21 -17.06
CA VAL A 154 6.58 1.50 -18.35
C VAL A 154 6.20 2.48 -19.47
N LEU A 155 5.14 3.27 -19.31
CA LEU A 155 4.66 4.21 -20.31
C LEU A 155 5.68 5.30 -20.62
N THR A 156 6.31 5.88 -19.58
CA THR A 156 7.35 6.90 -19.80
C THR A 156 8.55 6.36 -20.57
N ARG A 157 8.86 5.07 -20.42
CA ARG A 157 9.94 4.40 -21.14
C ARG A 157 9.55 4.05 -22.58
N ILE A 158 8.38 3.47 -22.76
CA ILE A 158 7.89 3.12 -24.11
C ILE A 158 7.91 4.37 -24.99
N PHE A 159 7.38 5.48 -24.51
CA PHE A 159 7.23 6.71 -25.26
C PHE A 159 8.35 7.74 -25.05
N SER A 160 9.40 7.41 -24.31
CA SER A 160 10.51 8.33 -23.98
C SER A 160 10.02 9.69 -23.48
N ILE A 161 9.04 9.71 -22.56
CA ILE A 161 8.41 10.96 -22.09
C ILE A 161 9.40 11.74 -21.25
N THR A 162 9.88 12.86 -21.79
CA THR A 162 10.91 13.70 -21.17
C THR A 162 10.35 14.70 -20.16
N GLU A 163 9.01 14.84 -20.09
CA GLU A 163 8.37 15.69 -19.10
C GLU A 163 8.78 15.33 -17.67
N LYS A 164 9.09 16.37 -16.87
CA LYS A 164 9.41 16.19 -15.46
C LYS A 164 8.15 16.35 -14.62
N PHE A 165 7.75 15.29 -13.96
CA PHE A 165 6.55 15.29 -13.10
C PHE A 165 6.90 15.71 -11.67
N LYS A 166 6.01 16.48 -11.05
CA LYS A 166 6.13 16.88 -9.65
C LYS A 166 6.20 15.69 -8.69
N ASP A 167 5.42 14.64 -8.96
CA ASP A 167 5.38 13.40 -8.19
C ASP A 167 4.67 12.28 -8.97
N GLY A 168 4.67 11.07 -8.38
CA GLY A 168 4.04 9.91 -9.01
C GLY A 168 2.54 10.07 -9.23
N ALA A 169 1.81 10.72 -8.33
CA ALA A 169 0.36 10.94 -8.49
C ALA A 169 0.05 11.87 -9.67
N THR A 170 0.84 12.93 -9.84
CA THR A 170 0.73 13.83 -11.01
C THR A 170 1.04 13.09 -12.30
N ALA A 171 2.07 12.21 -12.29
CA ALA A 171 2.40 11.40 -13.46
C ALA A 171 1.27 10.41 -13.80
N GLN A 172 0.71 9.71 -12.81
CA GLN A 172 -0.43 8.80 -13.00
C GLN A 172 -1.62 9.52 -13.65
N LYS A 173 -2.01 10.68 -13.10
CA LYS A 173 -3.13 11.46 -13.64
C LYS A 173 -2.91 11.89 -15.09
N LYS A 174 -1.69 12.34 -15.44
CA LYS A 174 -1.36 12.78 -16.80
C LYS A 174 -1.26 11.63 -17.80
N LEU A 175 -0.82 10.46 -17.35
CA LEU A 175 -0.64 9.29 -18.22
C LEU A 175 -1.87 8.39 -18.31
N GLN A 176 -2.95 8.69 -17.59
CA GLN A 176 -4.18 7.89 -17.59
C GLN A 176 -4.76 7.77 -19.00
N THR A 177 -4.83 8.87 -19.76
CA THR A 177 -5.33 8.87 -21.15
C THR A 177 -4.43 8.03 -22.07
N THR A 178 -3.10 8.09 -21.87
CA THR A 178 -2.16 7.26 -22.62
C THR A 178 -2.34 5.78 -22.26
N ALA A 179 -2.53 5.45 -20.99
CA ALA A 179 -2.83 4.07 -20.57
C ALA A 179 -4.13 3.58 -21.24
N GLN A 180 -5.17 4.40 -21.24
CA GLN A 180 -6.47 4.08 -21.81
C GLN A 180 -6.39 3.86 -23.33
N SER A 181 -5.60 4.62 -24.05
CA SER A 181 -5.44 4.44 -25.51
C SER A 181 -4.76 3.11 -25.90
N LEU A 182 -3.99 2.52 -25.00
CA LEU A 182 -3.36 1.21 -25.20
C LEU A 182 -4.27 0.04 -24.85
N MET A 183 -5.36 0.27 -24.12
CA MET A 183 -6.21 -0.76 -23.53
C MET A 183 -6.70 -1.77 -24.57
N ASP A 184 -6.53 -3.05 -24.27
CA ASP A 184 -7.15 -4.13 -25.03
C ASP A 184 -8.63 -4.22 -24.66
N GLN A 185 -9.48 -4.27 -25.67
CA GLN A 185 -10.94 -4.25 -25.49
C GLN A 185 -11.50 -5.66 -25.24
N ASP A 186 -10.82 -6.69 -25.72
CA ASP A 186 -11.28 -8.08 -25.66
C ASP A 186 -10.81 -8.75 -24.35
N HIS A 187 -9.61 -8.39 -23.85
CA HIS A 187 -8.99 -8.97 -22.66
C HIS A 187 -8.52 -7.90 -21.66
N PRO A 188 -9.40 -6.96 -21.21
CA PRO A 188 -8.96 -5.80 -20.44
C PRO A 188 -8.34 -6.16 -19.08
N GLY A 189 -8.89 -7.16 -18.39
CA GLY A 189 -8.35 -7.63 -17.11
C GLY A 189 -6.95 -8.24 -17.25
N ASP A 190 -6.74 -9.08 -18.24
CA ASP A 190 -5.43 -9.67 -18.51
C ASP A 190 -4.44 -8.61 -19.01
N PHE A 191 -4.87 -7.66 -19.83
CA PHE A 191 -4.00 -6.59 -20.31
C PHE A 191 -3.50 -5.70 -19.19
N ASN A 192 -4.37 -5.26 -18.29
CA ASN A 192 -3.98 -4.51 -17.09
C ASN A 192 -2.98 -5.29 -16.23
N GLN A 193 -3.28 -6.56 -15.97
CA GLN A 193 -2.37 -7.42 -15.21
C GLN A 193 -1.03 -7.62 -15.94
N ALA A 194 -1.03 -7.77 -17.27
CA ALA A 194 0.18 -7.91 -18.07
C ALA A 194 1.08 -6.67 -18.00
N MET A 195 0.48 -5.48 -18.11
CA MET A 195 1.21 -4.21 -18.00
C MET A 195 1.80 -4.01 -16.61
N MET A 196 1.06 -4.34 -15.55
CA MET A 196 1.57 -4.32 -14.17
C MET A 196 2.68 -5.35 -13.96
N GLU A 197 2.52 -6.56 -14.48
CA GLU A 197 3.52 -7.63 -14.38
C GLU A 197 4.82 -7.26 -15.13
N LEU A 198 4.71 -6.67 -16.31
CA LEU A 198 5.88 -6.16 -17.07
C LEU A 198 6.68 -5.18 -16.19
N GLY A 199 6.00 -4.26 -15.51
CA GLY A 199 6.64 -3.37 -14.57
C GLY A 199 7.27 -4.09 -13.38
N ALA A 200 6.64 -5.16 -12.88
CA ALA A 200 7.06 -5.85 -11.68
C ALA A 200 8.27 -6.78 -11.87
N ILE A 201 8.38 -7.47 -13.03
CA ILE A 201 9.38 -8.53 -13.24
C ILE A 201 10.28 -8.36 -14.45
N GLN A 202 10.05 -7.36 -15.30
CA GLN A 202 10.84 -7.13 -16.53
C GLN A 202 11.41 -5.71 -16.58
N CYS A 203 10.54 -4.71 -16.49
CA CYS A 203 10.91 -3.31 -16.60
C CYS A 203 11.27 -2.72 -15.23
N PHE A 204 12.32 -3.24 -14.58
CA PHE A 204 12.75 -2.77 -13.25
C PHE A 204 13.16 -1.30 -13.25
N ARG A 205 13.10 -0.67 -12.06
CA ARG A 205 13.52 0.72 -11.90
C ARG A 205 15.00 0.92 -12.26
N GLN A 206 15.85 0.01 -11.77
CA GLN A 206 17.28 -0.07 -12.07
C GLN A 206 17.51 -1.39 -12.81
N SER A 207 18.43 -1.38 -13.76
CA SER A 207 18.79 -2.55 -14.59
C SER A 207 17.58 -3.28 -15.19
N PRO A 208 16.72 -2.58 -15.99
CA PRO A 208 15.61 -3.25 -16.66
C PRO A 208 16.12 -4.29 -17.65
N ILE A 209 15.42 -5.41 -17.74
CA ILE A 209 15.82 -6.53 -18.63
C ILE A 209 15.26 -6.26 -20.04
N CYS A 210 15.85 -5.31 -20.76
CA CYS A 210 15.32 -4.84 -22.05
C CYS A 210 15.45 -5.88 -23.16
N LEU A 211 16.54 -6.64 -23.21
CA LEU A 211 16.83 -7.58 -24.32
C LEU A 211 15.76 -8.67 -24.51
N THR A 212 15.12 -9.11 -23.43
CA THR A 212 14.05 -10.12 -23.48
C THR A 212 12.66 -9.50 -23.24
N CYS A 213 12.56 -8.17 -23.34
CA CYS A 213 11.29 -7.48 -23.11
C CYS A 213 10.34 -7.68 -24.30
N PRO A 214 9.11 -8.15 -24.09
CA PRO A 214 8.15 -8.45 -25.16
C PRO A 214 7.77 -7.22 -25.99
N VAL A 215 7.96 -6.03 -25.44
CA VAL A 215 7.60 -4.76 -26.08
C VAL A 215 8.81 -3.91 -26.46
N LEU A 216 10.02 -4.50 -26.55
CA LEU A 216 11.24 -3.77 -26.90
C LEU A 216 11.14 -3.06 -28.25
N SER A 217 10.55 -3.70 -29.25
CA SER A 217 10.35 -3.13 -30.60
C SER A 217 9.47 -1.87 -30.60
N PHE A 218 8.66 -1.68 -29.56
CA PHE A 218 7.79 -0.51 -29.39
C PHE A 218 8.35 0.48 -28.38
N CYS A 219 9.46 0.16 -27.70
CA CYS A 219 9.98 0.93 -26.58
C CYS A 219 11.14 1.83 -27.01
N SER A 220 10.88 3.12 -27.23
CA SER A 220 11.89 4.07 -27.68
C SER A 220 13.08 4.17 -26.72
N SER A 221 12.85 4.23 -25.39
CA SER A 221 13.96 4.32 -24.43
C SER A 221 14.73 3.01 -24.27
N GLY A 222 14.05 1.87 -24.44
CA GLY A 222 14.69 0.55 -24.40
C GLY A 222 15.65 0.33 -25.56
N GLN A 223 15.21 0.66 -26.78
CA GLN A 223 16.04 0.60 -28.01
C GLN A 223 17.24 1.55 -27.92
N ALA A 224 17.06 2.72 -27.33
CA ALA A 224 18.11 3.71 -27.16
C ALA A 224 19.05 3.42 -25.96
N GLY A 225 18.86 2.33 -25.20
CA GLY A 225 19.65 2.06 -23.99
C GLY A 225 19.45 3.08 -22.87
N ALA A 226 18.39 3.88 -22.92
CA ALA A 226 18.16 5.03 -22.03
C ALA A 226 17.02 4.82 -21.01
N ALA A 227 16.56 3.58 -20.83
CA ALA A 227 15.38 3.28 -20.03
C ALA A 227 15.45 3.77 -18.57
N GLU A 228 16.62 3.73 -17.94
CA GLU A 228 16.79 4.17 -16.54
C GLU A 228 16.58 5.67 -16.31
N GLN A 229 16.64 6.48 -17.39
CA GLN A 229 16.41 7.92 -17.30
C GLN A 229 14.94 8.27 -17.03
N PHE A 230 14.01 7.30 -17.13
CA PHE A 230 12.57 7.48 -17.03
C PHE A 230 11.95 6.66 -15.87
N PRO A 231 10.92 7.20 -15.19
CA PRO A 231 10.33 8.54 -15.32
C PRO A 231 11.21 9.65 -14.73
N LYS A 232 11.10 10.87 -15.25
CA LYS A 232 11.72 12.06 -14.65
C LYS A 232 10.79 12.63 -13.57
N LEU A 233 11.17 12.43 -12.30
CA LEU A 233 10.42 12.94 -11.14
C LEU A 233 11.22 14.04 -10.42
N GLU A 234 10.54 15.00 -9.83
CA GLU A 234 11.17 15.97 -8.95
C GLU A 234 11.68 15.29 -7.67
N LYS A 235 12.91 15.64 -7.28
CA LYS A 235 13.48 15.16 -6.02
C LYS A 235 12.84 15.91 -4.86
N LYS A 236 12.08 15.24 -4.02
CA LYS A 236 11.55 15.82 -2.78
C LYS A 236 12.65 15.92 -1.75
N LYS A 237 12.80 17.10 -1.12
CA LYS A 237 13.71 17.25 0.01
C LYS A 237 13.20 16.38 1.18
N LYS A 238 14.08 15.56 1.72
CA LYS A 238 13.79 14.77 2.92
C LYS A 238 13.84 15.68 4.15
N LYS A 239 12.85 15.53 5.02
CA LYS A 239 12.81 16.14 6.34
C LYS A 239 13.32 15.14 7.36
N LYS A 240 14.02 15.60 8.41
CA LYS A 240 14.45 14.76 9.53
C LYS A 240 13.62 15.12 10.75
N LYS A 241 13.14 14.13 11.49
CA LYS A 241 12.41 14.31 12.75
C LYS A 241 12.94 13.33 13.79
N SER A 242 13.26 13.82 14.99
CA SER A 242 13.54 12.98 16.15
C SER A 242 12.26 12.85 16.98
N ILE A 243 11.98 11.64 17.45
CA ILE A 243 10.82 11.32 18.31
C ILE A 243 11.34 10.52 19.49
N HIS A 244 10.86 10.88 20.67
CA HIS A 244 11.04 10.06 21.87
C HIS A 244 9.81 9.18 22.06
N ARG A 245 10.04 7.94 22.49
CA ARG A 245 9.02 6.98 22.88
C ARG A 245 9.34 6.51 24.27
N TYR A 246 8.38 6.47 25.15
CA TYR A 246 8.60 6.15 26.54
C TYR A 246 8.28 4.68 26.83
N TRP A 247 9.23 3.99 27.44
CA TRP A 247 9.07 2.66 28.01
C TRP A 247 8.80 2.84 29.50
N ILE A 248 7.61 2.54 29.93
CA ILE A 248 7.15 2.67 31.30
C ILE A 248 6.54 1.33 31.67
N GLU A 249 7.21 0.57 32.53
CA GLU A 249 6.80 -0.78 32.92
C GLU A 249 6.58 -0.83 34.46
N SER A 250 5.49 -1.43 34.87
CA SER A 250 5.07 -1.60 36.25
C SER A 250 4.57 -3.02 36.51
N GLU A 251 4.15 -3.32 37.73
CA GLU A 251 3.46 -4.58 38.05
C GLU A 251 2.18 -4.79 37.22
N LYS A 252 1.53 -3.71 36.78
CA LYS A 252 0.36 -3.75 35.89
C LYS A 252 0.70 -4.05 34.44
N GLY A 253 1.99 -4.03 34.06
CA GLY A 253 2.50 -4.27 32.73
C GLY A 253 3.16 -3.05 32.07
N LEU A 254 3.22 -3.04 30.75
CA LEU A 254 3.78 -1.96 29.94
C LEU A 254 2.72 -0.91 29.62
N LEU A 255 3.07 0.37 29.77
CA LEU A 255 2.18 1.46 29.41
C LEU A 255 2.17 1.64 27.88
N LEU A 256 0.99 1.53 27.29
CA LEU A 256 0.75 1.75 25.89
C LEU A 256 -0.20 2.92 25.69
N PHE A 257 -0.14 3.52 24.50
CA PHE A 257 -1.00 4.61 24.09
C PHE A 257 -1.68 4.31 22.76
N SER A 258 -2.99 4.60 22.67
CA SER A 258 -3.74 4.59 21.42
C SER A 258 -4.53 5.87 21.30
N ASN A 259 -4.51 6.51 20.15
CA ASN A 259 -5.39 7.65 19.93
C ASN A 259 -6.86 7.24 20.06
N PRO A 260 -7.70 8.04 20.75
CA PRO A 260 -9.15 7.80 20.82
C PRO A 260 -9.77 7.65 19.43
N ARG A 261 -10.84 6.88 19.31
CA ARG A 261 -11.48 6.49 18.03
C ARG A 261 -12.00 7.65 17.15
N SER A 262 -11.85 8.90 17.56
CA SER A 262 -12.24 10.07 16.78
C SER A 262 -11.10 10.59 15.90
N LYS A 263 -11.14 10.28 14.60
CA LYS A 263 -10.47 11.00 13.51
C LYS A 263 -8.92 10.98 13.37
N LYS A 264 -8.13 10.24 14.14
CA LYS A 264 -6.68 10.18 13.94
C LYS A 264 -6.22 8.90 13.26
N ARG A 265 -5.11 9.00 12.49
CA ARG A 265 -4.57 7.97 11.57
C ARG A 265 -4.33 6.59 12.21
N LEU A 266 -4.02 6.52 13.50
CA LEU A 266 -3.72 5.28 14.23
C LEU A 266 -4.71 5.05 15.39
N SER A 267 -5.95 5.49 15.26
CA SER A 267 -7.01 5.26 16.24
C SER A 267 -7.18 3.74 16.48
N GLY A 268 -7.30 3.32 17.75
CA GLY A 268 -7.45 1.90 18.12
C GLY A 268 -6.20 1.03 17.91
N ILE A 269 -5.05 1.63 17.54
CA ILE A 269 -3.77 0.93 17.38
C ILE A 269 -2.82 1.42 18.45
N TYR A 270 -2.27 0.48 19.20
CA TYR A 270 -1.41 0.79 20.32
C TYR A 270 0.04 1.00 19.89
N GLU A 271 0.70 1.96 20.54
CA GLU A 271 2.11 2.30 20.38
C GLU A 271 2.74 2.58 21.76
N LEU A 272 4.06 2.59 21.84
CA LEU A 272 4.74 3.20 22.96
C LEU A 272 4.40 4.70 22.99
N PRO A 273 4.09 5.29 24.14
CA PRO A 273 3.72 6.70 24.26
C PRO A 273 4.77 7.65 23.67
N GLU A 274 4.35 8.68 22.95
CA GLU A 274 5.20 9.81 22.53
C GLU A 274 5.27 10.89 23.61
N CYS A 275 4.28 10.94 24.48
CA CYS A 275 4.24 11.79 25.65
C CYS A 275 4.00 10.95 26.91
N MET A 276 4.53 11.38 28.02
CA MET A 276 4.17 10.82 29.33
C MET A 276 2.81 11.32 29.77
N PRO A 277 2.02 10.55 30.57
CA PRO A 277 0.83 11.05 31.25
C PRO A 277 1.13 12.34 32.01
N SER A 278 0.15 13.23 32.12
CA SER A 278 0.35 14.53 32.77
C SER A 278 0.79 14.41 34.23
N SER A 279 0.30 13.38 34.92
CA SER A 279 0.73 13.04 36.31
C SER A 279 2.21 12.72 36.43
N MET A 280 2.89 12.34 35.35
CA MET A 280 4.32 11.97 35.33
C MET A 280 5.24 13.10 34.85
N LYS A 281 4.73 14.13 34.17
CA LYS A 281 5.57 15.17 33.48
C LYS A 281 6.53 15.92 34.40
N ASN A 282 6.17 16.07 35.67
CA ASN A 282 6.97 16.84 36.66
C ASN A 282 7.84 15.95 37.56
N LYS A 283 7.88 14.63 37.31
CA LYS A 283 8.66 13.69 38.12
C LYS A 283 9.99 13.39 37.44
N LYS A 284 11.08 13.62 38.16
CA LYS A 284 12.44 13.26 37.74
C LYS A 284 12.64 11.78 37.95
N GLY A 285 12.24 10.95 37.00
CA GLY A 285 12.67 9.57 36.90
C GLY A 285 14.06 9.46 36.28
N ALA A 286 14.76 8.34 36.53
CA ALA A 286 15.97 8.04 35.78
C ALA A 286 15.61 7.68 34.33
N GLU A 287 16.33 8.26 33.37
CA GLU A 287 16.12 8.02 31.95
C GLU A 287 17.26 7.17 31.39
N LYS A 288 16.92 6.10 30.67
CA LYS A 288 17.89 5.26 29.97
C LYS A 288 17.41 5.00 28.55
N ILE A 289 18.25 5.21 27.54
CA ILE A 289 17.92 4.86 26.16
C ILE A 289 18.07 3.34 26.00
N LEU A 290 16.96 2.65 25.74
CA LEU A 290 16.92 1.22 25.46
C LEU A 290 17.23 0.91 24.00
N LEU A 291 16.62 1.66 23.07
CA LEU A 291 16.77 1.43 21.64
C LEU A 291 16.78 2.76 20.87
N THR A 292 17.49 2.75 19.74
CA THR A 292 17.44 3.83 18.75
C THR A 292 17.15 3.23 17.38
N LYS A 293 16.06 3.66 16.75
CA LYS A 293 15.60 3.14 15.46
C LYS A 293 15.44 4.24 14.42
N LYS A 294 15.78 3.91 13.18
CA LYS A 294 15.58 4.80 12.04
C LYS A 294 14.49 4.23 11.14
N ARG A 295 13.55 5.06 10.70
CA ARG A 295 12.57 4.70 9.69
C ARG A 295 12.21 5.87 8.79
N THR A 296 11.81 5.58 7.56
CA THR A 296 11.36 6.61 6.62
C THR A 296 9.87 6.42 6.35
N ILE A 297 9.10 7.48 6.48
CA ILE A 297 7.66 7.50 6.13
C ILE A 297 7.45 8.66 5.16
N GLY A 298 7.11 8.35 3.92
CA GLY A 298 6.99 9.35 2.85
C GLY A 298 8.33 10.07 2.61
N ASN A 299 8.37 11.37 2.86
CA ASN A 299 9.57 12.20 2.71
C ASN A 299 10.21 12.60 4.07
N VAL A 300 9.88 11.90 5.15
CA VAL A 300 10.41 12.18 6.50
C VAL A 300 11.23 10.99 6.98
N ASP A 301 12.49 11.26 7.33
CA ASP A 301 13.36 10.30 8.02
C ASP A 301 13.21 10.54 9.52
N TYR A 302 12.67 9.54 10.22
CA TYR A 302 12.47 9.54 11.67
C TYR A 302 13.64 8.86 12.37
N LEU A 303 14.14 9.50 13.43
CA LEU A 303 15.00 8.89 14.44
C LEU A 303 14.18 8.74 15.71
N GLU A 304 13.82 7.52 16.06
CA GLU A 304 13.03 7.22 17.25
C GLU A 304 13.93 6.65 18.34
N LYS A 305 13.90 7.28 19.53
CA LYS A 305 14.60 6.82 20.72
C LYS A 305 13.59 6.29 21.71
N ILE A 306 13.76 5.05 22.15
CA ILE A 306 12.93 4.44 23.19
C ILE A 306 13.65 4.64 24.50
N ILE A 307 13.01 5.38 25.40
CA ILE A 307 13.57 5.83 26.67
C ILE A 307 12.81 5.14 27.79
N GLU A 308 13.51 4.37 28.60
CA GLU A 308 13.00 3.78 29.82
C GLU A 308 12.90 4.87 30.89
N ILE A 309 11.76 4.92 31.57
CA ILE A 309 11.54 5.73 32.75
C ILE A 309 11.39 4.81 33.94
N SER A 310 12.32 4.91 34.88
CA SER A 310 12.33 4.16 36.15
C SER A 310 12.26 5.09 37.36
N ASN A 311 12.07 4.53 38.58
CA ASN A 311 11.98 5.27 39.83
C ASN A 311 10.82 6.27 39.91
N TYR A 312 9.62 5.81 39.57
CA TYR A 312 8.36 6.56 39.72
C TYR A 312 7.41 5.82 40.69
N ALA A 313 6.57 6.58 41.40
CA ALA A 313 5.56 5.99 42.27
C ALA A 313 4.35 5.56 41.44
N GLU A 314 4.12 4.27 41.34
CA GLU A 314 3.06 3.69 40.47
C GLU A 314 1.64 4.14 40.89
N ASN A 315 1.40 4.28 42.18
CA ASN A 315 0.09 4.67 42.73
C ASN A 315 -0.34 6.10 42.40
N GLU A 316 0.58 6.90 41.84
CA GLU A 316 0.34 8.30 41.49
C GLU A 316 0.11 8.50 39.98
N ILE A 317 0.05 7.43 39.19
CA ILE A 317 -0.18 7.52 37.75
C ILE A 317 -1.68 7.46 37.48
N GLU A 318 -2.26 8.62 37.25
CA GLU A 318 -3.60 8.73 36.68
C GLU A 318 -3.52 8.58 35.15
N LEU A 319 -4.23 7.60 34.61
CA LEU A 319 -4.26 7.37 33.17
C LEU A 319 -5.30 8.27 32.50
N GLU A 320 -4.81 9.14 31.65
CA GLU A 320 -5.67 9.92 30.75
C GLU A 320 -6.23 9.04 29.61
N CYS A 321 -7.23 9.56 28.91
CA CYS A 321 -7.82 8.89 27.76
C CYS A 321 -6.77 8.49 26.73
N GLY A 322 -6.77 7.22 26.33
CA GLY A 322 -5.85 6.65 25.35
C GLY A 322 -4.68 5.87 25.95
N TYR A 323 -4.34 6.09 27.21
CA TYR A 323 -3.32 5.29 27.90
C TYR A 323 -3.93 4.01 28.48
N ARG A 324 -3.15 2.95 28.47
CA ARG A 324 -3.53 1.64 29.02
C ARG A 324 -2.31 0.87 29.50
N TRP A 325 -2.38 0.33 30.69
CA TRP A 325 -1.48 -0.74 31.13
C TRP A 325 -1.83 -2.04 30.41
N ALA A 326 -0.85 -2.75 29.95
CA ALA A 326 -1.04 -4.03 29.27
C ALA A 326 -0.01 -5.05 29.74
N SER A 327 -0.48 -6.14 30.32
CA SER A 327 0.36 -7.29 30.66
C SER A 327 0.94 -7.93 29.38
N ARG A 328 2.00 -8.72 29.50
CA ARG A 328 2.62 -9.44 28.35
C ARG A 328 1.59 -10.28 27.57
N LYS A 329 0.63 -10.91 28.27
CA LYS A 329 -0.46 -11.68 27.62
C LYS A 329 -1.42 -10.77 26.84
N GLU A 330 -1.74 -9.61 27.37
CA GLU A 330 -2.61 -8.64 26.71
C GLU A 330 -1.92 -7.99 25.50
N ILE A 331 -0.63 -7.66 25.60
CA ILE A 331 0.16 -7.11 24.48
C ILE A 331 0.05 -8.01 23.24
N ASN A 332 0.04 -9.33 23.40
CA ASN A 332 -0.11 -10.27 22.29
C ASN A 332 -1.49 -10.21 21.62
N LYS A 333 -2.53 -9.87 22.38
CA LYS A 333 -3.90 -9.75 21.89
C LYS A 333 -4.21 -8.38 21.27
N LEU A 334 -3.57 -7.33 21.77
CA LEU A 334 -3.78 -5.95 21.27
C LEU A 334 -3.22 -5.80 19.84
N THR A 335 -3.83 -4.92 19.06
CA THR A 335 -3.29 -4.48 17.77
C THR A 335 -2.25 -3.40 18.00
N LEU A 336 -1.02 -3.66 17.65
CA LEU A 336 0.11 -2.73 17.74
C LEU A 336 0.50 -2.21 16.36
N SER A 337 1.07 -1.01 16.29
CA SER A 337 1.70 -0.61 15.04
C SER A 337 2.92 -1.52 14.76
N GLY A 338 3.14 -1.88 13.50
CA GLY A 338 4.15 -2.87 13.13
C GLY A 338 5.56 -2.60 13.70
N PRO A 339 6.07 -1.35 13.66
CA PRO A 339 7.34 -1.02 14.31
C PRO A 339 7.33 -1.27 15.81
N HIS A 340 6.28 -0.84 16.52
CA HIS A 340 6.20 -0.95 17.98
C HIS A 340 6.07 -2.42 18.43
N ARG A 341 5.36 -3.27 17.66
CA ARG A 341 5.35 -4.72 17.91
C ARG A 341 6.77 -5.28 17.96
N LYS A 342 7.57 -4.95 16.93
CA LYS A 342 8.94 -5.43 16.82
C LYS A 342 9.86 -4.89 17.92
N TRP A 343 9.75 -3.61 18.26
CA TRP A 343 10.60 -2.98 19.27
C TRP A 343 10.28 -3.49 20.68
N ILE A 344 8.98 -3.65 20.96
CA ILE A 344 8.56 -4.23 22.25
C ILE A 344 9.08 -5.65 22.40
N GLN A 345 8.97 -6.47 21.33
CA GLN A 345 9.51 -7.82 21.35
C GLN A 345 11.03 -7.82 21.58
N GLU A 346 11.77 -6.99 20.82
CA GLU A 346 13.24 -6.87 20.93
C GLU A 346 13.73 -6.42 22.32
N ILE A 347 12.91 -5.67 23.07
CA ILE A 347 13.26 -5.25 24.44
C ILE A 347 12.89 -6.32 25.47
N LEU A 348 11.85 -7.11 25.20
CA LEU A 348 11.37 -8.15 26.12
C LEU A 348 12.13 -9.49 26.00
N ASP A 349 12.77 -9.74 24.84
CA ASP A 349 13.66 -10.89 24.57
C ASP A 349 15.05 -10.64 25.15
#